data_2c4a2c7ea36a0d79bd115a29f29c2a34
#
_entry.id   2c4a2c7ea36a0d79bd115a29f29c2a34
#
_cell.length_a   1.000
_cell.length_b   1.000
_cell.length_c   1.000
_cell.angle_alpha   90.00
_cell.angle_beta   90.00
_cell.angle_gamma   90.00
#
_symmetry.space_group_name_H-M   'P 1'
#
loop_
_entity.id
_entity.type
_entity.pdbx_description
1 polymer ?
#
loop_
_entity_poly.entity_id
_entity_poly.type
_entity_poly.pdbx_seq_one_letter_code
_entity_poly.pdbx_strand_id
1 'polypeptide(L)'
;LEGVGLGIPMTVSTDPRNHFTHDPNATSIGAGAFSQWPETLGLAAIGDAALVQRFGDIARQEYRAVGIHEALSPQADLATEPRWGRINGTFGEDNLLAKSLVKAYIEGFQQGSDGIGPESVVTVVKHFAGAGPQKNGLDAHNPWGKEQVYPGGQFAYHLVPFEGAFEAKVGAVMPYYALPEGLTHEGQAIEEVGFGFNRQILTDLLRGHFKFDGVVLSDWGIVNDCNARCEQGLSQDEVTAGVSPWTVPFGM
;
A
#
# COMPACT_ATOMS: atom_id res chain seq x y z
N LEU A 1 14.26 24.83 -3.34
CA LEU A 1 14.89 23.88 -2.40
C LEU A 1 16.40 23.77 -2.58
N GLU A 2 16.93 23.91 -3.80
CA GLU A 2 18.37 23.80 -4.08
C GLU A 2 19.23 24.85 -3.32
N GLY A 3 18.65 25.95 -2.90
CA GLY A 3 19.32 26.98 -2.12
C GLY A 3 19.25 26.83 -0.61
N VAL A 4 18.65 25.73 -0.11
CA VAL A 4 18.39 25.51 1.33
C VAL A 4 18.97 24.18 1.78
N GLY A 5 19.80 24.21 2.82
CA GLY A 5 20.36 23.01 3.43
C GLY A 5 21.24 22.19 2.48
N LEU A 6 20.93 20.90 2.33
CA LEU A 6 21.67 19.95 1.50
C LEU A 6 21.31 20.00 0.00
N GLY A 7 20.38 20.87 -0.41
CA GLY A 7 19.94 20.95 -1.80
C GLY A 7 19.21 19.72 -2.33
N ILE A 8 18.62 18.91 -1.46
CA ILE A 8 17.88 17.70 -1.85
C ILE A 8 16.59 18.12 -2.55
N PRO A 9 16.37 17.71 -3.82
CA PRO A 9 15.15 18.03 -4.54
C PRO A 9 13.93 17.34 -3.93
N MET A 10 12.76 17.94 -4.11
CA MET A 10 11.50 17.31 -3.72
C MET A 10 11.17 16.16 -4.66
N THR A 11 10.83 15.01 -4.11
CA THR A 11 10.30 13.88 -4.87
C THR A 11 8.79 14.06 -5.07
N VAL A 12 8.35 14.01 -6.32
CA VAL A 12 6.92 14.06 -6.67
C VAL A 12 6.40 12.64 -6.73
N SER A 13 5.39 12.36 -5.92
CA SER A 13 4.72 11.05 -5.83
C SER A 13 3.28 11.10 -6.31
N THR A 14 2.72 9.95 -6.63
CA THR A 14 1.30 9.80 -6.97
C THR A 14 0.79 8.41 -6.64
N ASP A 15 -0.50 8.31 -6.28
CA ASP A 15 -1.23 7.06 -6.35
C ASP A 15 -1.36 6.58 -7.81
N PRO A 16 -1.68 5.29 -8.05
CA PRO A 16 -1.75 4.74 -9.40
C PRO A 16 -2.62 5.56 -10.34
N ARG A 17 -2.11 5.87 -11.55
CA ARG A 17 -2.79 6.69 -12.57
C ARG A 17 -3.13 5.96 -13.85
N ASN A 18 -2.67 4.74 -14.00
CA ASN A 18 -2.77 4.00 -15.26
C ASN A 18 -3.97 3.05 -15.31
N HIS A 19 -4.99 3.25 -14.49
CA HIS A 19 -6.20 2.42 -14.49
C HIS A 19 -7.37 3.16 -15.14
N PHE A 20 -8.21 2.43 -15.89
CA PHE A 20 -9.35 3.02 -16.55
C PHE A 20 -10.53 3.32 -15.62
N THR A 21 -10.54 2.73 -14.42
CA THR A 21 -11.50 3.05 -13.37
C THR A 21 -10.97 4.16 -12.47
N HIS A 22 -11.89 5.00 -12.02
CA HIS A 22 -11.62 5.97 -10.95
C HIS A 22 -12.28 5.45 -9.68
N ASP A 23 -11.47 5.12 -8.69
CA ASP A 23 -11.95 4.64 -7.40
C ASP A 23 -11.93 5.76 -6.36
N PRO A 24 -13.11 6.21 -5.90
CA PRO A 24 -13.19 7.23 -4.85
C PRO A 24 -12.64 6.74 -3.50
N ASN A 25 -12.40 5.43 -3.32
CA ASN A 25 -11.75 4.86 -2.14
C ASN A 25 -10.21 4.93 -2.23
N ALA A 26 -9.69 5.72 -3.16
CA ALA A 26 -8.26 6.06 -3.31
C ALA A 26 -7.34 4.86 -3.61
N THR A 27 -7.83 3.87 -4.32
CA THR A 27 -6.96 2.82 -4.86
C THR A 27 -6.31 3.25 -6.17
N SER A 28 -6.97 4.14 -6.92
CA SER A 28 -6.44 4.72 -8.16
C SER A 28 -7.00 6.12 -8.43
N ILE A 29 -6.25 6.88 -9.18
CA ILE A 29 -6.67 8.19 -9.71
C ILE A 29 -6.94 8.01 -11.20
N GLY A 30 -8.03 8.59 -11.72
CA GLY A 30 -8.37 8.48 -13.13
C GLY A 30 -7.20 8.79 -14.04
N ALA A 31 -6.97 7.95 -15.05
CA ALA A 31 -5.77 7.96 -15.88
C ALA A 31 -5.55 9.29 -16.63
N GLY A 32 -6.62 9.97 -17.05
CA GLY A 32 -6.48 11.20 -17.82
C GLY A 32 -5.75 10.96 -19.13
N ALA A 33 -4.55 11.53 -19.28
CA ALA A 33 -3.69 11.37 -20.46
C ALA A 33 -2.74 10.16 -20.38
N PHE A 34 -2.67 9.46 -19.25
CA PHE A 34 -1.87 8.25 -19.10
C PHE A 34 -2.53 7.06 -19.82
N SER A 35 -1.74 6.03 -20.13
CA SER A 35 -2.27 4.78 -20.70
C SER A 35 -3.26 4.12 -19.73
N GLN A 36 -4.28 3.49 -20.28
CA GLN A 36 -5.38 2.94 -19.50
C GLN A 36 -5.31 1.41 -19.45
N TRP A 37 -5.19 0.89 -18.25
CA TRP A 37 -5.07 -0.53 -17.94
C TRP A 37 -6.16 -0.96 -16.94
N PRO A 38 -6.47 -2.27 -16.87
CA PRO A 38 -7.29 -2.79 -15.78
C PRO A 38 -6.69 -2.45 -14.41
N GLU A 39 -7.53 -2.39 -13.38
CA GLU A 39 -7.05 -2.40 -12.00
C GLU A 39 -6.18 -3.63 -11.74
N THR A 40 -5.34 -3.59 -10.69
CA THR A 40 -4.42 -4.69 -10.36
C THR A 40 -5.12 -6.02 -10.15
N LEU A 41 -6.34 -6.03 -9.61
CA LEU A 41 -7.18 -7.24 -9.53
C LEU A 41 -7.51 -7.81 -10.92
N GLY A 42 -7.78 -6.94 -11.89
CA GLY A 42 -7.98 -7.35 -13.29
C GLY A 42 -6.70 -7.89 -13.94
N LEU A 43 -5.55 -7.31 -13.65
CA LEU A 43 -4.25 -7.84 -14.08
C LEU A 43 -3.96 -9.20 -13.43
N ALA A 44 -4.32 -9.37 -12.16
CA ALA A 44 -4.19 -10.64 -11.45
C ALA A 44 -5.08 -11.75 -12.03
N ALA A 45 -6.29 -11.39 -12.49
CA ALA A 45 -7.18 -12.35 -13.16
C ALA A 45 -6.60 -12.90 -14.48
N ILE A 46 -5.67 -12.17 -15.12
CA ILE A 46 -4.91 -12.64 -16.28
C ILE A 46 -3.79 -13.59 -15.84
N GLY A 47 -3.16 -13.33 -14.69
CA GLY A 47 -2.13 -14.17 -14.09
C GLY A 47 -0.78 -14.16 -14.82
N ASP A 48 -0.50 -13.12 -15.63
CA ASP A 48 0.72 -13.01 -16.42
C ASP A 48 1.69 -11.99 -15.81
N ALA A 49 2.71 -12.47 -15.12
CA ALA A 49 3.74 -11.63 -14.50
C ALA A 49 4.54 -10.81 -15.53
N ALA A 50 4.78 -11.33 -16.73
CA ALA A 50 5.48 -10.59 -17.77
C ALA A 50 4.64 -9.41 -18.28
N LEU A 51 3.32 -9.58 -18.37
CA LEU A 51 2.40 -8.48 -18.68
C LEU A 51 2.41 -7.41 -17.59
N VAL A 52 2.41 -7.82 -16.31
CA VAL A 52 2.46 -6.87 -15.17
C VAL A 52 3.78 -6.11 -15.15
N GLN A 53 4.91 -6.78 -15.42
CA GLN A 53 6.21 -6.10 -15.55
C GLN A 53 6.23 -5.10 -16.70
N ARG A 54 5.66 -5.46 -17.85
CA ARG A 54 5.52 -4.56 -18.99
C ARG A 54 4.61 -3.37 -18.68
N PHE A 55 3.51 -3.59 -17.97
CA PHE A 55 2.65 -2.53 -17.46
C PHE A 55 3.46 -1.53 -16.61
N GLY A 56 4.22 -2.05 -15.62
CA GLY A 56 5.07 -1.22 -14.74
C GLY A 56 6.10 -0.41 -15.53
N ASP A 57 6.75 -0.98 -16.54
CA ASP A 57 7.72 -0.25 -17.36
C ASP A 57 7.06 0.86 -18.21
N ILE A 58 5.88 0.62 -18.75
CA ILE A 58 5.13 1.66 -19.49
C ILE A 58 4.72 2.79 -18.55
N ALA A 59 4.14 2.47 -17.40
CA ALA A 59 3.75 3.46 -16.39
C ALA A 59 4.97 4.27 -15.89
N ARG A 60 6.10 3.62 -15.67
CA ARG A 60 7.37 4.27 -15.32
C ARG A 60 7.78 5.34 -16.34
N GLN A 61 7.74 5.00 -17.62
CA GLN A 61 8.10 5.91 -18.69
C GLN A 61 7.18 7.14 -18.73
N GLU A 62 5.87 6.91 -18.58
CA GLU A 62 4.88 7.98 -18.53
C GLU A 62 5.03 8.88 -17.30
N TYR A 63 5.29 8.29 -16.12
CA TYR A 63 5.52 9.06 -14.89
C TYR A 63 6.76 9.95 -15.02
N ARG A 64 7.86 9.39 -15.48
CA ARG A 64 9.09 10.17 -15.71
C ARG A 64 8.89 11.30 -16.71
N ALA A 65 8.12 11.09 -17.77
CA ALA A 65 7.85 12.09 -18.79
C ALA A 65 7.15 13.35 -18.22
N VAL A 66 6.43 13.23 -17.11
CA VAL A 66 5.74 14.35 -16.44
C VAL A 66 6.37 14.74 -15.10
N GLY A 67 7.56 14.19 -14.77
CA GLY A 67 8.31 14.56 -13.57
C GLY A 67 7.83 13.87 -12.29
N ILE A 68 7.11 12.77 -12.37
CA ILE A 68 6.76 11.90 -11.23
C ILE A 68 7.87 10.88 -11.06
N HIS A 69 8.43 10.79 -9.85
CA HIS A 69 9.56 9.92 -9.54
C HIS A 69 9.27 8.87 -8.47
N GLU A 70 8.07 8.88 -7.89
CA GLU A 70 7.65 7.91 -6.89
C GLU A 70 6.19 7.49 -7.13
N ALA A 71 5.96 6.18 -7.13
CA ALA A 71 4.65 5.55 -7.23
C ALA A 71 4.25 5.00 -5.87
N LEU A 72 3.11 5.46 -5.31
CA LEU A 72 2.54 4.97 -4.05
C LEU A 72 1.82 3.63 -4.30
N SER A 73 2.55 2.69 -4.83
CA SER A 73 2.12 1.35 -5.26
C SER A 73 3.33 0.41 -5.42
N PRO A 74 3.11 -0.91 -5.48
CA PRO A 74 1.85 -1.64 -5.53
C PRO A 74 1.20 -1.84 -4.16
N GLN A 75 -0.10 -2.18 -4.19
CA GLN A 75 -0.83 -2.66 -3.02
C GLN A 75 -0.64 -4.18 -2.92
N ALA A 76 0.21 -4.61 -1.99
CA ALA A 76 0.54 -6.02 -1.75
C ALA A 76 -0.43 -6.71 -0.77
N ASP A 77 -1.48 -6.02 -0.39
CA ASP A 77 -2.56 -6.53 0.45
C ASP A 77 -3.29 -7.68 -0.24
N LEU A 78 -3.85 -8.62 0.54
CA LEU A 78 -4.64 -9.72 0.00
C LEU A 78 -6.13 -9.50 0.19
N ALA A 79 -6.93 -9.79 -0.84
CA ALA A 79 -8.39 -9.64 -0.85
C ALA A 79 -9.11 -10.72 -0.04
N THR A 80 -8.70 -10.94 1.22
CA THR A 80 -9.24 -12.02 2.07
C THR A 80 -10.55 -11.66 2.77
N GLU A 81 -10.90 -10.38 2.83
CA GLU A 81 -12.23 -9.91 3.26
C GLU A 81 -12.93 -9.23 2.07
N PRO A 82 -13.82 -9.94 1.37
CA PRO A 82 -14.42 -9.48 0.12
C PRO A 82 -15.32 -8.24 0.26
N ARG A 83 -15.72 -7.88 1.48
CA ARG A 83 -16.51 -6.66 1.74
C ARG A 83 -15.64 -5.42 1.90
N TRP A 84 -14.33 -5.58 1.99
CA TRP A 84 -13.41 -4.45 2.07
C TRP A 84 -13.40 -3.67 0.76
N GLY A 85 -13.60 -2.35 0.83
CA GLY A 85 -13.79 -1.49 -0.34
C GLY A 85 -12.56 -1.30 -1.23
N ARG A 86 -11.37 -1.79 -0.83
CA ARG A 86 -10.11 -1.59 -1.56
C ARG A 86 -9.56 -2.85 -2.22
N ILE A 87 -10.35 -3.90 -2.35
CA ILE A 87 -9.91 -5.17 -2.95
C ILE A 87 -9.52 -5.04 -4.42
N ASN A 88 -10.09 -4.10 -5.16
CA ASN A 88 -9.79 -3.85 -6.57
C ASN A 88 -8.33 -3.41 -6.81
N GLY A 89 -7.69 -2.78 -5.83
CA GLY A 89 -6.29 -2.39 -5.87
C GLY A 89 -5.30 -3.51 -5.51
N THR A 90 -5.78 -4.68 -5.09
CA THR A 90 -4.96 -5.84 -4.73
C THR A 90 -4.67 -6.73 -5.95
N PHE A 91 -3.76 -7.70 -5.78
CA PHE A 91 -3.58 -8.79 -6.73
C PHE A 91 -4.38 -10.06 -6.35
N GLY A 92 -5.52 -9.89 -5.67
CA GLY A 92 -6.40 -10.99 -5.28
C GLY A 92 -6.06 -11.59 -3.92
N GLU A 93 -6.55 -12.81 -3.66
CA GLU A 93 -6.44 -13.48 -2.36
C GLU A 93 -5.32 -14.53 -2.30
N ASP A 94 -4.82 -15.01 -3.46
CA ASP A 94 -3.74 -15.99 -3.53
C ASP A 94 -2.39 -15.31 -3.26
N ASN A 95 -1.73 -15.72 -2.18
CA ASN A 95 -0.50 -15.10 -1.73
C ASN A 95 0.69 -15.34 -2.66
N LEU A 96 0.77 -16.49 -3.34
CA LEU A 96 1.89 -16.80 -4.24
C LEU A 96 1.74 -16.10 -5.58
N LEU A 97 0.51 -16.01 -6.10
CA LEU A 97 0.21 -15.20 -7.27
C LEU A 97 0.50 -13.72 -6.97
N ALA A 98 -0.01 -13.20 -5.86
CA ALA A 98 0.23 -11.82 -5.44
C ALA A 98 1.73 -11.54 -5.27
N LYS A 99 2.50 -12.44 -4.64
CA LYS A 99 3.97 -12.34 -4.54
C LYS A 99 4.62 -12.18 -5.90
N SER A 100 4.26 -13.03 -6.85
CA SER A 100 4.82 -13.00 -8.22
C SER A 100 4.49 -11.70 -8.94
N LEU A 101 3.24 -11.23 -8.84
CA LEU A 101 2.78 -10.03 -9.53
C LEU A 101 3.27 -8.73 -8.88
N VAL A 102 3.36 -8.68 -7.55
CA VAL A 102 3.98 -7.57 -6.81
C VAL A 102 5.44 -7.41 -7.23
N LYS A 103 6.19 -8.52 -7.27
CA LYS A 103 7.58 -8.52 -7.73
C LYS A 103 7.69 -7.97 -9.15
N ALA A 104 6.90 -8.50 -10.08
CA ALA A 104 6.90 -8.09 -11.49
C ALA A 104 6.54 -6.60 -11.66
N TYR A 105 5.56 -6.11 -10.90
CA TYR A 105 5.17 -4.71 -10.89
C TYR A 105 6.35 -3.81 -10.50
N ILE A 106 7.01 -4.11 -9.39
CA ILE A 106 8.16 -3.35 -8.87
C ILE A 106 9.32 -3.38 -9.86
N GLU A 107 9.66 -4.56 -10.39
CA GLU A 107 10.73 -4.71 -11.39
C GLU A 107 10.43 -3.91 -12.67
N GLY A 108 9.16 -3.78 -13.07
CA GLY A 108 8.75 -2.92 -14.18
C GLY A 108 9.02 -1.43 -13.89
N PHE A 109 8.60 -0.92 -12.76
CA PHE A 109 8.86 0.46 -12.33
C PHE A 109 10.34 0.75 -12.06
N GLN A 110 11.12 -0.23 -11.64
CA GLN A 110 12.55 -0.09 -11.38
C GLN A 110 13.42 -0.32 -12.63
N GLN A 111 12.84 -0.83 -13.72
CA GLN A 111 13.56 -1.23 -14.94
C GLN A 111 14.50 -2.41 -14.71
N GLY A 112 14.10 -3.35 -13.85
CA GLY A 112 14.84 -4.59 -13.61
C GLY A 112 14.87 -5.02 -12.14
N SER A 113 15.60 -6.11 -11.88
CA SER A 113 15.68 -6.76 -10.57
C SER A 113 16.80 -6.23 -9.67
N ASP A 114 17.61 -5.31 -10.16
CA ASP A 114 18.79 -4.82 -9.43
C ASP A 114 18.51 -3.71 -8.41
N GLY A 115 17.23 -3.35 -8.26
CA GLY A 115 16.78 -2.25 -7.42
C GLY A 115 16.68 -0.92 -8.18
N ILE A 116 16.75 0.18 -7.46
CA ILE A 116 16.55 1.52 -8.00
C ILE A 116 17.80 1.97 -8.78
N GLY A 117 17.59 2.42 -10.01
CA GLY A 117 18.60 3.01 -10.89
C GLY A 117 18.18 4.41 -11.39
N PRO A 118 19.03 5.05 -12.22
CA PRO A 118 18.79 6.42 -12.70
C PRO A 118 17.50 6.59 -13.51
N GLU A 119 17.03 5.52 -14.14
CA GLU A 119 15.81 5.52 -14.96
C GLU A 119 14.57 4.98 -14.24
N SER A 120 14.72 4.62 -12.97
CA SER A 120 13.61 4.08 -12.17
C SER A 120 12.60 5.15 -11.77
N VAL A 121 11.38 4.69 -11.48
CA VAL A 121 10.42 5.34 -10.57
C VAL A 121 10.41 4.50 -9.29
N VAL A 122 10.62 5.14 -8.14
CA VAL A 122 10.60 4.44 -6.85
C VAL A 122 9.20 3.92 -6.58
N THR A 123 9.09 2.67 -6.17
CA THR A 123 7.82 2.09 -5.72
C THR A 123 7.74 2.07 -4.20
N VAL A 124 6.54 2.31 -3.69
CA VAL A 124 6.19 2.21 -2.28
C VAL A 124 5.23 1.05 -2.11
N VAL A 125 5.74 -0.11 -1.68
CA VAL A 125 4.86 -1.25 -1.43
C VAL A 125 4.00 -0.99 -0.19
N LYS A 126 2.70 -1.25 -0.30
CA LYS A 126 1.70 -0.95 0.73
C LYS A 126 0.65 -2.05 0.85
N HIS A 127 -0.03 -2.16 1.98
CA HIS A 127 0.20 -1.46 3.25
C HIS A 127 0.76 -2.47 4.26
N PHE A 128 1.99 -2.32 4.67
CA PHE A 128 2.68 -3.29 5.52
C PHE A 128 2.09 -3.29 6.95
N ALA A 129 1.83 -4.45 7.56
CA ALA A 129 2.17 -5.81 7.17
C ALA A 129 0.96 -6.59 6.58
N GLY A 130 0.28 -6.00 5.59
CA GLY A 130 -0.84 -6.60 4.88
C GLY A 130 -2.20 -6.10 5.40
N ALA A 131 -2.80 -5.10 4.74
CA ALA A 131 -4.22 -4.83 4.86
C ALA A 131 -5.01 -5.99 4.21
N GLY A 132 -6.32 -5.97 4.27
CA GLY A 132 -7.15 -7.01 3.66
C GLY A 132 -8.05 -7.70 4.68
N PRO A 133 -7.55 -8.32 5.76
CA PRO A 133 -8.41 -8.98 6.75
C PRO A 133 -9.06 -7.96 7.71
N GLN A 134 -9.76 -6.99 7.14
CA GLN A 134 -10.43 -5.93 7.88
C GLN A 134 -11.64 -6.48 8.64
N LYS A 135 -11.74 -6.20 9.92
CA LYS A 135 -12.88 -6.62 10.74
C LYS A 135 -14.19 -6.11 10.16
N ASN A 136 -15.08 -7.04 9.82
CA ASN A 136 -16.38 -6.77 9.18
C ASN A 136 -16.31 -6.06 7.80
N GLY A 137 -15.16 -6.04 7.15
CA GLY A 137 -14.93 -5.33 5.88
C GLY A 137 -14.81 -3.82 6.02
N LEU A 138 -14.73 -3.30 7.23
CA LEU A 138 -14.65 -1.86 7.49
C LEU A 138 -13.21 -1.37 7.28
N ASP A 139 -13.08 -0.20 6.67
CA ASP A 139 -11.77 0.35 6.32
C ASP A 139 -11.16 1.19 7.44
N ALA A 140 -9.85 1.03 7.65
CA ALA A 140 -9.11 1.66 8.74
C ALA A 140 -8.88 3.18 8.57
N HIS A 141 -9.37 3.79 7.49
CA HIS A 141 -9.42 5.24 7.38
C HIS A 141 -10.48 5.87 8.30
N ASN A 142 -11.25 5.04 9.01
CA ASN A 142 -12.27 5.47 9.94
C ASN A 142 -12.12 4.75 11.28
N PRO A 143 -12.43 5.40 12.42
CA PRO A 143 -12.28 4.83 13.75
C PRO A 143 -13.03 3.52 13.98
N TRP A 144 -14.19 3.34 13.30
CA TRP A 144 -14.99 2.10 13.39
C TRP A 144 -14.42 0.93 12.58
N GLY A 145 -13.42 1.15 11.72
CA GLY A 145 -12.74 0.16 10.89
C GLY A 145 -11.29 -0.06 11.27
N LYS A 146 -10.86 0.41 12.44
CA LYS A 146 -9.45 0.37 12.85
C LYS A 146 -8.91 -1.03 13.14
N GLU A 147 -9.78 -2.00 13.44
CA GLU A 147 -9.35 -3.34 13.81
C GLU A 147 -9.15 -4.22 12.58
N GLN A 148 -8.03 -4.94 12.58
CA GLN A 148 -7.68 -5.98 11.63
C GLN A 148 -7.58 -7.31 12.35
N VAL A 149 -8.24 -8.35 11.83
CA VAL A 149 -8.39 -9.63 12.51
C VAL A 149 -7.93 -10.80 11.67
N TYR A 150 -7.35 -11.79 12.31
CA TYR A 150 -6.86 -13.01 11.67
C TYR A 150 -7.51 -14.26 12.29
N PRO A 151 -8.80 -14.49 12.07
CA PRO A 151 -9.54 -15.59 12.76
C PRO A 151 -8.98 -16.97 12.43
N GLY A 152 -8.34 -17.13 11.29
CA GLY A 152 -7.66 -18.36 10.91
C GLY A 152 -6.20 -18.45 11.35
N GLY A 153 -5.67 -17.46 12.07
CA GLY A 153 -4.26 -17.42 12.49
C GLY A 153 -3.26 -17.27 11.32
N GLN A 154 -3.70 -16.76 10.17
CA GLN A 154 -2.95 -16.79 8.92
C GLN A 154 -2.18 -15.47 8.65
N PHE A 155 -1.67 -14.81 9.67
CA PHE A 155 -0.89 -13.57 9.48
C PHE A 155 0.31 -13.78 8.54
N ALA A 156 1.05 -14.86 8.69
CA ALA A 156 2.18 -15.19 7.82
C ALA A 156 1.79 -15.30 6.33
N TYR A 157 0.56 -15.72 6.03
CA TYR A 157 0.04 -15.77 4.66
C TYR A 157 -0.01 -14.38 4.03
N HIS A 158 -0.35 -13.35 4.80
CA HIS A 158 -0.40 -11.96 4.36
C HIS A 158 0.98 -11.32 4.20
N LEU A 159 2.03 -11.89 4.76
CA LEU A 159 3.41 -11.42 4.58
C LEU A 159 4.04 -11.85 3.25
N VAL A 160 3.57 -12.94 2.66
CA VAL A 160 4.15 -13.54 1.46
C VAL A 160 4.23 -12.57 0.26
N PRO A 161 3.23 -11.74 -0.07
CA PRO A 161 3.35 -10.77 -1.16
C PRO A 161 4.48 -9.75 -0.94
N PHE A 162 4.73 -9.36 0.32
CA PHE A 162 5.83 -8.43 0.65
C PHE A 162 7.20 -9.06 0.45
N GLU A 163 7.34 -10.38 0.62
CA GLU A 163 8.58 -11.07 0.23
C GLU A 163 8.93 -10.82 -1.25
N GLY A 164 7.92 -10.83 -2.13
CA GLY A 164 8.11 -10.50 -3.55
C GLY A 164 8.62 -9.07 -3.76
N ALA A 165 8.14 -8.12 -2.97
CA ALA A 165 8.63 -6.74 -3.00
C ALA A 165 10.09 -6.64 -2.53
N PHE A 166 10.45 -7.36 -1.47
CA PHE A 166 11.83 -7.36 -0.96
C PHE A 166 12.80 -8.09 -1.91
N GLU A 167 12.36 -9.17 -2.56
CA GLU A 167 13.12 -9.81 -3.63
C GLU A 167 13.37 -8.87 -4.82
N ALA A 168 12.43 -8.01 -5.17
CA ALA A 168 12.58 -6.97 -6.17
C ALA A 168 13.39 -5.77 -5.68
N LYS A 169 13.86 -5.76 -4.44
CA LYS A 169 14.60 -4.63 -3.81
C LYS A 169 13.82 -3.34 -3.85
N VAL A 170 12.56 -3.37 -3.42
CA VAL A 170 11.67 -2.21 -3.33
C VAL A 170 12.31 -1.06 -2.54
N GLY A 171 12.14 0.18 -3.00
CA GLY A 171 12.76 1.34 -2.38
C GLY A 171 12.10 1.84 -1.11
N ALA A 172 10.77 1.68 -1.02
CA ALA A 172 10.01 2.18 0.12
C ALA A 172 8.87 1.23 0.52
N VAL A 173 8.50 1.29 1.80
CA VAL A 173 7.39 0.54 2.41
C VAL A 173 6.48 1.51 3.14
N MET A 174 5.18 1.40 2.93
CA MET A 174 4.17 2.16 3.66
C MET A 174 3.44 1.24 4.65
N PRO A 175 3.51 1.52 5.97
CA PRO A 175 2.75 0.77 6.95
C PRO A 175 1.28 1.16 6.93
N TYR A 176 0.42 0.25 7.43
CA TYR A 176 -1.03 0.47 7.43
C TYR A 176 -1.54 1.15 8.70
N TYR A 177 -2.73 1.73 8.63
CA TYR A 177 -3.40 2.39 9.75
C TYR A 177 -3.88 1.42 10.82
N ALA A 178 -4.40 0.25 10.38
CA ALA A 178 -5.11 -0.67 11.27
C ALA A 178 -4.24 -1.19 12.41
N LEU A 179 -4.88 -1.49 13.53
CA LEU A 179 -4.30 -2.22 14.64
C LEU A 179 -4.66 -3.71 14.55
N PRO A 180 -3.74 -4.62 14.87
CA PRO A 180 -3.99 -6.06 14.87
C PRO A 180 -4.69 -6.51 16.15
N GLU A 181 -5.99 -6.80 16.09
CA GLU A 181 -6.74 -7.30 17.24
C GLU A 181 -6.44 -8.79 17.47
N GLY A 182 -5.98 -9.15 18.67
CA GLY A 182 -5.73 -10.53 19.08
C GLY A 182 -4.65 -11.26 18.26
N LEU A 183 -3.78 -10.55 17.58
CA LEU A 183 -2.76 -11.17 16.73
C LEU A 183 -1.65 -11.84 17.55
N THR A 184 -1.33 -13.07 17.19
CA THR A 184 -0.13 -13.76 17.63
C THR A 184 0.72 -14.17 16.43
N HIS A 185 2.01 -13.88 16.46
CA HIS A 185 2.96 -14.28 15.42
C HIS A 185 4.17 -14.96 16.05
N GLU A 186 4.54 -16.14 15.55
CA GLU A 186 5.65 -16.97 16.10
C GLU A 186 5.58 -17.18 17.62
N GLY A 187 4.37 -17.35 18.14
CA GLY A 187 4.12 -17.59 19.56
C GLY A 187 4.17 -16.34 20.44
N GLN A 188 4.36 -15.16 19.86
CA GLN A 188 4.36 -13.90 20.58
C GLN A 188 3.10 -13.10 20.26
N ALA A 189 2.45 -12.54 21.28
CA ALA A 189 1.36 -11.59 21.07
C ALA A 189 1.92 -10.28 20.48
N ILE A 190 1.27 -9.81 19.44
CA ILE A 190 1.57 -8.51 18.83
C ILE A 190 0.74 -7.44 19.54
N GLU A 191 1.38 -6.35 19.91
CA GLU A 191 0.72 -5.24 20.58
C GLU A 191 -0.41 -4.68 19.70
N GLU A 192 -1.56 -4.41 20.32
CA GLU A 192 -2.73 -3.84 19.64
C GLU A 192 -2.56 -2.33 19.44
N VAL A 193 -1.59 -1.98 18.62
CA VAL A 193 -1.26 -0.62 18.18
C VAL A 193 -1.21 -0.61 16.67
N GLY A 194 -1.65 0.47 16.06
CA GLY A 194 -1.63 0.60 14.60
C GLY A 194 -0.27 0.28 14.00
N PHE A 195 -0.27 -0.41 12.86
CA PHE A 195 0.96 -0.93 12.25
C PHE A 195 2.02 0.16 12.02
N GLY A 196 1.59 1.41 11.76
CA GLY A 196 2.49 2.55 11.58
C GLY A 196 3.26 2.97 12.85
N PHE A 197 2.82 2.53 14.03
CA PHE A 197 3.45 2.81 15.33
C PHE A 197 3.94 1.53 16.03
N ASN A 198 3.69 0.38 15.46
CA ASN A 198 3.97 -0.91 16.08
C ASN A 198 5.45 -1.27 15.94
N ARG A 199 6.17 -1.26 17.06
CA ARG A 199 7.59 -1.61 17.09
C ARG A 199 7.85 -3.04 16.61
N GLN A 200 7.02 -4.01 17.01
CA GLN A 200 7.19 -5.41 16.61
C GLN A 200 7.04 -5.57 15.08
N ILE A 201 6.17 -4.77 14.46
CA ILE A 201 5.97 -4.78 13.00
C ILE A 201 7.09 -4.01 12.29
N LEU A 202 7.42 -2.79 12.71
CA LEU A 202 8.37 -1.96 11.97
C LEU A 202 9.83 -2.28 12.29
N THR A 203 10.15 -2.57 13.55
CA THR A 203 11.53 -2.82 13.95
C THR A 203 11.84 -4.31 13.87
N ASP A 204 11.05 -5.15 14.55
CA ASP A 204 11.43 -6.54 14.71
C ASP A 204 11.13 -7.35 13.44
N LEU A 205 9.95 -7.14 12.80
CA LEU A 205 9.58 -7.85 11.57
C LEU A 205 10.21 -7.19 10.33
N LEU A 206 9.92 -5.91 10.04
CA LEU A 206 10.38 -5.27 8.80
C LEU A 206 11.90 -5.11 8.76
N ARG A 207 12.50 -4.46 9.79
CA ARG A 207 13.94 -4.25 9.84
C ARG A 207 14.71 -5.49 10.27
N GLY A 208 14.17 -6.22 11.28
CA GLY A 208 14.84 -7.38 11.90
C GLY A 208 14.76 -8.65 11.05
N HIS A 209 13.56 -9.10 10.70
CA HIS A 209 13.35 -10.34 9.95
C HIS A 209 13.59 -10.15 8.45
N PHE A 210 12.88 -9.22 7.80
CA PHE A 210 13.01 -8.99 6.35
C PHE A 210 14.27 -8.23 5.94
N LYS A 211 15.02 -7.66 6.90
CA LYS A 211 16.25 -6.89 6.63
C LYS A 211 16.04 -5.71 5.67
N PHE A 212 14.83 -5.18 5.63
CA PHE A 212 14.54 -4.01 4.81
C PHE A 212 15.27 -2.78 5.34
N ASP A 213 16.08 -2.14 4.53
CA ASP A 213 16.91 -0.97 4.85
C ASP A 213 16.49 0.31 4.10
N GLY A 214 15.47 0.21 3.23
CA GLY A 214 14.90 1.34 2.49
C GLY A 214 14.06 2.30 3.35
N VAL A 215 13.31 3.15 2.68
CA VAL A 215 12.49 4.18 3.31
C VAL A 215 11.20 3.58 3.88
N VAL A 216 10.86 3.94 5.12
CA VAL A 216 9.50 3.77 5.65
C VAL A 216 8.77 5.09 5.45
N LEU A 217 7.81 5.09 4.54
CA LEU A 217 6.98 6.24 4.22
C LEU A 217 5.66 6.13 4.99
N SER A 218 5.39 7.05 5.90
CA SER A 218 4.11 7.05 6.63
C SER A 218 2.94 7.26 5.67
N ASP A 219 1.82 6.60 5.92
CA ASP A 219 0.58 6.90 5.22
C ASP A 219 0.03 8.28 5.66
N TRP A 220 -0.93 8.82 4.91
CA TRP A 220 -1.44 10.17 5.05
C TRP A 220 -2.01 10.42 6.44
N GLY A 221 -1.54 11.46 7.09
CA GLY A 221 -2.06 11.91 8.38
C GLY A 221 -1.75 11.01 9.58
N ILE A 222 -1.13 9.83 9.38
CA ILE A 222 -0.89 8.84 10.44
C ILE A 222 -0.02 9.40 11.59
N VAL A 223 0.82 10.38 11.32
CA VAL A 223 1.69 11.03 12.33
C VAL A 223 1.11 12.35 12.86
N ASN A 224 -0.12 12.69 12.51
CA ASN A 224 -0.81 13.87 13.01
C ASN A 224 -1.44 13.57 14.38
N ASP A 225 -1.61 14.62 15.20
CA ASP A 225 -2.39 14.51 16.42
C ASP A 225 -3.85 14.14 16.10
N CYS A 226 -4.39 13.19 16.84
CA CYS A 226 -5.80 12.81 16.72
C CYS A 226 -6.67 13.79 17.51
N ASN A 227 -7.48 14.57 16.82
CA ASN A 227 -8.47 15.46 17.41
C ASN A 227 -9.86 14.78 17.46
N ALA A 228 -10.86 15.47 18.01
CA ALA A 228 -12.22 14.93 18.11
C ALA A 228 -12.79 14.45 16.77
N ARG A 229 -12.42 15.08 15.66
CA ARG A 229 -12.84 14.66 14.31
C ARG A 229 -12.18 13.34 13.91
N CYS A 230 -10.93 13.16 14.22
CA CYS A 230 -10.20 11.91 14.01
C CYS A 230 -10.80 10.79 14.88
N GLU A 231 -11.08 11.05 16.16
CA GLU A 231 -11.67 10.05 17.07
C GLU A 231 -13.07 9.61 16.69
N GLN A 232 -13.90 10.55 16.21
CA GLN A 232 -15.31 10.30 15.89
C GLN A 232 -15.50 9.77 14.45
N GLY A 233 -14.59 10.09 13.54
CA GLY A 233 -14.70 9.77 12.12
C GLY A 233 -15.82 10.58 11.44
N LEU A 234 -16.29 10.06 10.30
CA LEU A 234 -17.46 10.58 9.60
C LEU A 234 -18.75 10.10 10.28
N SER A 235 -19.73 10.98 10.40
CA SER A 235 -21.09 10.58 10.77
C SER A 235 -21.75 9.77 9.64
N GLN A 236 -22.78 9.00 9.97
CA GLN A 236 -23.53 8.25 8.96
C GLN A 236 -24.17 9.19 7.90
N ASP A 237 -24.57 10.38 8.28
CA ASP A 237 -25.12 11.38 7.35
C ASP A 237 -24.07 11.88 6.38
N GLU A 238 -22.85 12.11 6.84
CA GLU A 238 -21.72 12.51 5.99
C GLU A 238 -21.32 11.39 5.02
N VAL A 239 -21.28 10.14 5.47
CA VAL A 239 -21.05 8.97 4.61
C VAL A 239 -22.13 8.88 3.54
N THR A 240 -23.40 9.04 3.93
CA THR A 240 -24.54 9.02 3.01
C THR A 240 -24.50 10.19 2.03
N ALA A 241 -24.02 11.35 2.46
CA ALA A 241 -23.81 12.51 1.61
C ALA A 241 -22.57 12.40 0.69
N GLY A 242 -21.82 11.31 0.77
CA GLY A 242 -20.64 11.07 -0.05
C GLY A 242 -19.42 11.90 0.37
N VAL A 243 -19.35 12.34 1.62
CA VAL A 243 -18.15 13.01 2.14
C VAL A 243 -16.99 12.01 2.11
N SER A 244 -15.90 12.41 1.47
CA SER A 244 -14.72 11.57 1.36
C SER A 244 -14.09 11.29 2.73
N PRO A 245 -13.73 10.05 3.08
CA PRO A 245 -12.99 9.74 4.30
C PRO A 245 -11.68 10.51 4.42
N TRP A 246 -11.08 10.90 3.31
CA TRP A 246 -9.86 11.72 3.27
C TRP A 246 -10.01 13.13 3.85
N THR A 247 -11.23 13.57 4.16
CA THR A 247 -11.47 14.85 4.85
C THR A 247 -11.33 14.75 6.35
N VAL A 248 -11.18 13.53 6.88
CA VAL A 248 -10.98 13.28 8.32
C VAL A 248 -9.49 13.14 8.57
N PRO A 249 -8.91 13.89 9.53
CA PRO A 249 -7.52 13.66 9.93
C PRO A 249 -7.37 12.26 10.50
N PHE A 250 -6.40 11.51 9.99
CA PHE A 250 -6.04 10.21 10.52
C PHE A 250 -4.98 10.40 11.59
N GLY A 251 -5.31 10.10 12.81
CA GLY A 251 -4.37 9.98 13.91
C GLY A 251 -4.76 8.74 14.69
N MET A 252 -3.82 8.03 15.23
CA MET A 252 -4.06 6.85 16.05
C MET A 252 -3.56 7.07 17.44
#